data_19a9305dd3e7d2d94ba834a7244a55bd
#
_entry.id   19a9305dd3e7d2d94ba834a7244a55bd
#
_cell.length_a   1.000
_cell.length_b   1.000
_cell.length_c   1.000
_cell.angle_alpha   90.00
_cell.angle_beta   90.00
_cell.angle_gamma   90.00
#
_symmetry.space_group_name_H-M   'P 1'
#
loop_
_entity.id
_entity.type
_entity.pdbx_description
1 polymer ?
#
loop_
_entity_poly.entity_id
_entity_poly.type
_entity_poly.pdbx_seq_one_letter_code
_entity_poly.pdbx_strand_id
1 'polypeptide(L)'
;MIYDCHLHTDFSGDCETPARLQIEQAIRLGMRELCITDHLDHNASFCQGLFELDMPSYFKQFNALKKEYEGKIHLNLGVELGLTLREAPFLKDFYKIYGNQLDFIIGSSHFLGNCDPYDAACWEGRSEQDVLSAYFEASLKRVSSLYPLFDSYAHLDYIVRYAPKNLRNIFLLLTLF
;
A
#
# COMPACT_ATOMS: atom_id res chain seq x y z
N MET A 1 7.25 -9.38 -20.74
CA MET A 1 5.84 -9.18 -20.40
C MET A 1 5.86 -8.23 -19.22
N ILE A 2 5.11 -7.13 -19.27
CA ILE A 2 5.11 -6.10 -18.22
C ILE A 2 3.82 -6.31 -17.42
N TYR A 3 3.93 -6.41 -16.11
CA TYR A 3 2.84 -6.51 -15.15
C TYR A 3 2.98 -5.36 -14.16
N ASP A 4 1.86 -4.84 -13.67
CA ASP A 4 1.83 -3.91 -12.56
C ASP A 4 0.83 -4.43 -11.52
N CYS A 5 1.29 -4.56 -10.29
CA CYS A 5 0.49 -5.06 -9.18
C CYS A 5 0.42 -4.04 -8.02
N HIS A 6 0.84 -2.79 -8.26
CA HIS A 6 0.80 -1.73 -7.26
C HIS A 6 0.44 -0.41 -7.96
N LEU A 7 -0.84 -0.18 -8.13
CA LEU A 7 -1.38 0.97 -8.87
C LEU A 7 -2.57 1.56 -8.12
N HIS A 8 -2.59 2.90 -8.02
CA HIS A 8 -3.67 3.66 -7.40
C HIS A 8 -4.53 4.37 -8.44
N THR A 9 -5.77 4.62 -8.04
CA THR A 9 -6.78 5.34 -8.82
C THR A 9 -7.39 6.47 -8.01
N ASP A 10 -8.42 7.12 -8.55
CA ASP A 10 -9.20 8.13 -7.85
C ASP A 10 -10.01 7.63 -6.63
N PHE A 11 -9.87 6.35 -6.27
CA PHE A 11 -10.30 5.83 -4.96
C PHE A 11 -9.27 6.06 -3.85
N SER A 12 -7.99 6.25 -4.19
CA SER A 12 -6.94 6.60 -3.25
C SER A 12 -6.79 8.10 -3.10
N GLY A 13 -6.64 8.59 -1.87
CA GLY A 13 -6.50 10.02 -1.61
C GLY A 13 -5.23 10.67 -2.17
N ASP A 14 -4.30 9.89 -2.64
CA ASP A 14 -3.03 10.32 -3.27
C ASP A 14 -3.05 10.26 -4.80
N CYS A 15 -4.16 9.86 -5.41
CA CYS A 15 -4.30 9.74 -6.87
C CYS A 15 -5.61 10.38 -7.36
N GLU A 16 -5.50 11.26 -8.38
CA GLU A 16 -6.66 11.88 -9.03
C GLU A 16 -7.00 11.21 -10.37
N THR A 17 -6.26 10.18 -10.78
CA THR A 17 -6.44 9.55 -12.09
C THR A 17 -7.53 8.49 -12.01
N PRO A 18 -8.63 8.64 -12.78
CA PRO A 18 -9.67 7.63 -12.87
C PRO A 18 -9.13 6.26 -13.28
N ALA A 19 -9.64 5.19 -12.67
CA ALA A 19 -9.25 3.82 -12.97
C ALA A 19 -9.27 3.50 -14.48
N ARG A 20 -10.25 4.02 -15.20
CA ARG A 20 -10.37 3.88 -16.66
C ARG A 20 -9.13 4.37 -17.41
N LEU A 21 -8.60 5.54 -17.05
CA LEU A 21 -7.41 6.11 -17.71
C LEU A 21 -6.15 5.31 -17.39
N GLN A 22 -6.03 4.76 -16.19
CA GLN A 22 -4.95 3.85 -15.80
C GLN A 22 -4.99 2.59 -16.67
N ILE A 23 -6.17 1.97 -16.81
CA ILE A 23 -6.37 0.78 -17.64
C ILE A 23 -6.04 1.05 -19.11
N GLU A 24 -6.53 2.15 -19.66
CA GLU A 24 -6.25 2.53 -21.06
C GLU A 24 -4.76 2.78 -21.30
N GLN A 25 -4.07 3.37 -20.31
CA GLN A 25 -2.62 3.55 -20.40
C GLN A 25 -1.89 2.22 -20.32
N ALA A 26 -2.30 1.29 -19.45
CA ALA A 26 -1.73 -0.06 -19.39
C ALA A 26 -1.86 -0.79 -20.72
N ILE A 27 -3.05 -0.70 -21.36
CA ILE A 27 -3.27 -1.29 -22.69
C ILE A 27 -2.34 -0.63 -23.75
N ARG A 28 -2.19 0.69 -23.73
CA ARG A 28 -1.27 1.39 -24.66
C ARG A 28 0.19 0.98 -24.48
N LEU A 29 0.58 0.66 -23.25
CA LEU A 29 1.92 0.14 -22.92
C LEU A 29 2.10 -1.35 -23.26
N GLY A 30 1.06 -2.02 -23.78
CA GLY A 30 1.10 -3.43 -24.14
C GLY A 30 1.04 -4.38 -22.95
N MET A 31 0.55 -3.92 -21.81
CA MET A 31 0.27 -4.77 -20.66
C MET A 31 -0.90 -5.70 -20.97
N ARG A 32 -0.83 -6.93 -20.49
CA ARG A 32 -1.90 -7.92 -20.63
C ARG A 32 -2.67 -8.14 -19.35
N GLU A 33 -2.09 -7.68 -18.26
CA GLU A 33 -2.61 -7.86 -16.91
C GLU A 33 -2.25 -6.65 -16.05
N LEU A 34 -3.19 -6.22 -15.23
CA LEU A 34 -3.05 -5.10 -14.31
C LEU A 34 -3.79 -5.43 -13.01
N CYS A 35 -3.18 -5.15 -11.87
CA CYS A 35 -3.86 -5.19 -10.58
C CYS A 35 -3.98 -3.76 -10.03
N ILE A 36 -5.20 -3.33 -9.75
CA ILE A 36 -5.47 -2.05 -9.07
C ILE A 36 -5.49 -2.32 -7.58
N THR A 37 -4.74 -1.52 -6.81
CA THR A 37 -4.51 -1.72 -5.38
C THR A 37 -4.58 -0.38 -4.63
N ASP A 38 -5.78 0.22 -4.59
CA ASP A 38 -6.00 1.48 -3.90
C ASP A 38 -5.78 1.34 -2.39
N HIS A 39 -5.41 2.45 -1.74
CA HIS A 39 -5.12 2.49 -0.31
C HIS A 39 -6.33 2.19 0.58
N LEU A 40 -6.07 1.46 1.65
CA LEU A 40 -6.92 1.37 2.83
C LEU A 40 -6.07 1.48 4.10
N ASP A 41 -5.94 2.70 4.62
CA ASP A 41 -5.23 3.00 5.87
C ASP A 41 -6.25 3.38 6.96
N HIS A 42 -6.89 2.37 7.51
CA HIS A 42 -7.98 2.56 8.47
C HIS A 42 -7.55 3.32 9.72
N ASN A 43 -8.34 4.32 10.12
CA ASN A 43 -8.09 5.16 11.30
C ASN A 43 -6.70 5.81 11.33
N ALA A 44 -6.11 6.08 10.17
CA ALA A 44 -4.87 6.82 10.08
C ALA A 44 -5.09 8.26 10.57
N SER A 45 -4.66 8.53 11.81
CA SER A 45 -5.02 9.72 12.58
C SER A 45 -4.61 11.06 11.98
N PHE A 46 -3.64 11.04 11.06
CA PHE A 46 -3.08 12.24 10.42
C PHE A 46 -3.64 12.49 9.01
N CYS A 47 -4.34 11.56 8.40
CA CYS A 47 -4.96 11.73 7.07
C CYS A 47 -6.49 11.83 7.09
N GLN A 48 -7.13 11.86 8.27
CA GLN A 48 -8.55 12.17 8.47
C GLN A 48 -9.53 11.50 7.47
N GLY A 49 -9.35 10.21 7.21
CA GLY A 49 -10.19 9.45 6.28
C GLY A 49 -9.80 9.57 4.80
N LEU A 50 -8.71 10.26 4.47
CA LEU A 50 -8.22 10.42 3.10
C LEU A 50 -7.94 9.06 2.40
N PHE A 51 -7.52 8.06 3.19
CA PHE A 51 -7.19 6.72 2.73
C PHE A 51 -8.16 5.65 3.23
N GLU A 52 -9.40 6.03 3.56
CA GLU A 52 -10.48 5.07 3.77
C GLU A 52 -11.07 4.66 2.41
N LEU A 53 -11.34 3.37 2.23
CA LEU A 53 -11.84 2.81 0.98
C LEU A 53 -13.27 2.30 1.15
N ASP A 54 -14.20 2.86 0.38
CA ASP A 54 -15.58 2.32 0.29
C ASP A 54 -15.60 1.04 -0.55
N MET A 55 -15.39 -0.09 0.08
CA MET A 55 -15.32 -1.39 -0.58
C MET A 55 -16.54 -1.73 -1.46
N PRO A 56 -17.81 -1.48 -1.06
CA PRO A 56 -18.96 -1.70 -1.92
C PRO A 56 -18.90 -0.92 -3.24
N SER A 57 -18.56 0.37 -3.18
CA SER A 57 -18.41 1.20 -4.39
C SER A 57 -17.21 0.77 -5.23
N TYR A 58 -16.11 0.41 -4.58
CA TYR A 58 -14.90 -0.09 -5.21
C TYR A 58 -15.17 -1.37 -6.03
N PHE A 59 -15.78 -2.38 -5.43
CA PHE A 59 -16.19 -3.59 -6.13
C PHE A 59 -17.17 -3.33 -7.28
N LYS A 60 -18.14 -2.44 -7.07
CA LYS A 60 -19.13 -2.09 -8.09
C LYS A 60 -18.47 -1.50 -9.33
N GLN A 61 -17.58 -0.51 -9.14
CA GLN A 61 -16.88 0.14 -10.25
C GLN A 61 -15.95 -0.84 -10.96
N PHE A 62 -15.16 -1.60 -10.20
CA PHE A 62 -14.22 -2.57 -10.74
C PHE A 62 -14.92 -3.64 -11.59
N ASN A 63 -16.03 -4.20 -11.11
CA ASN A 63 -16.80 -5.20 -11.86
C ASN A 63 -17.34 -4.64 -13.19
N ALA A 64 -17.71 -3.36 -13.23
CA ALA A 64 -18.12 -2.70 -14.47
C ALA A 64 -16.93 -2.55 -15.44
N LEU A 65 -15.76 -2.14 -14.93
CA LEU A 65 -14.54 -2.01 -15.72
C LEU A 65 -14.05 -3.37 -16.23
N LYS A 66 -14.06 -4.39 -15.38
CA LYS A 66 -13.67 -5.76 -15.76
C LYS A 66 -14.50 -6.27 -16.94
N LYS A 67 -15.81 -6.00 -16.94
CA LYS A 67 -16.71 -6.33 -18.05
C LYS A 67 -16.43 -5.49 -19.31
N GLU A 68 -16.16 -4.20 -19.16
CA GLU A 68 -15.92 -3.29 -20.28
C GLU A 68 -14.62 -3.59 -21.03
N TYR A 69 -13.59 -4.01 -20.29
CA TYR A 69 -12.26 -4.30 -20.85
C TYR A 69 -12.02 -5.79 -21.08
N GLU A 70 -13.07 -6.61 -20.98
CA GLU A 70 -12.99 -8.06 -21.26
C GLU A 70 -12.39 -8.31 -22.65
N GLY A 71 -11.42 -9.22 -22.70
CA GLY A 71 -10.70 -9.55 -23.94
C GLY A 71 -9.62 -8.54 -24.36
N LYS A 72 -9.51 -7.38 -23.69
CA LYS A 72 -8.47 -6.38 -23.97
C LYS A 72 -7.30 -6.44 -22.98
N ILE A 73 -7.62 -6.60 -21.71
CA ILE A 73 -6.65 -6.73 -20.62
C ILE A 73 -7.27 -7.55 -19.49
N HIS A 74 -6.48 -8.33 -18.79
CA HIS A 74 -6.92 -9.02 -17.58
C HIS A 74 -6.80 -8.06 -16.39
N LEU A 75 -7.93 -7.79 -15.73
CA LEU A 75 -7.98 -6.88 -14.58
C LEU A 75 -8.12 -7.69 -13.30
N ASN A 76 -7.20 -7.48 -12.38
CA ASN A 76 -7.23 -7.98 -11.01
C ASN A 76 -7.58 -6.84 -10.07
N LEU A 77 -8.34 -7.14 -9.03
CA LEU A 77 -8.69 -6.21 -7.97
C LEU A 77 -7.95 -6.56 -6.71
N GLY A 78 -7.14 -5.64 -6.24
CA GLY A 78 -6.44 -5.74 -4.98
C GLY A 78 -6.74 -4.56 -4.07
N VAL A 79 -5.99 -4.48 -3.00
CA VAL A 79 -5.98 -3.38 -2.05
C VAL A 79 -4.58 -3.25 -1.44
N GLU A 80 -4.16 -2.02 -1.16
CA GLU A 80 -3.00 -1.75 -0.34
C GLU A 80 -3.44 -1.42 1.09
N LEU A 81 -3.23 -2.38 2.00
CA LEU A 81 -3.58 -2.24 3.40
C LEU A 81 -2.45 -1.58 4.19
N GLY A 82 -2.72 -0.45 4.81
CA GLY A 82 -1.84 0.12 5.81
C GLY A 82 -1.81 -0.72 7.09
N LEU A 83 -0.70 -1.42 7.33
CA LEU A 83 -0.57 -2.33 8.46
C LEU A 83 -0.20 -1.59 9.74
N THR A 84 -1.10 -1.62 10.72
CA THR A 84 -0.79 -1.21 12.09
C THR A 84 -1.26 -2.27 13.07
N LEU A 85 -0.49 -2.52 14.14
CA LEU A 85 -0.90 -3.49 15.17
C LEU A 85 -2.11 -3.00 15.98
N ARG A 86 -2.31 -1.69 16.06
CA ARG A 86 -3.48 -1.08 16.69
C ARG A 86 -4.78 -1.49 16.00
N GLU A 87 -4.75 -1.52 14.68
CA GLU A 87 -5.91 -1.86 13.84
C GLU A 87 -5.99 -3.35 13.49
N ALA A 88 -5.20 -4.21 14.16
CA ALA A 88 -5.22 -5.66 13.92
C ALA A 88 -6.63 -6.31 13.98
N PRO A 89 -7.56 -5.90 14.89
CA PRO A 89 -8.93 -6.42 14.85
C PRO A 89 -9.65 -6.09 13.55
N PHE A 90 -9.60 -4.82 13.12
CA PHE A 90 -10.18 -4.37 11.85
C PHE A 90 -9.58 -5.13 10.66
N LEU A 91 -8.26 -5.25 10.58
CA LEU A 91 -7.57 -5.93 9.48
C LEU A 91 -7.98 -7.41 9.37
N LYS A 92 -8.18 -8.09 10.51
CA LYS A 92 -8.66 -9.48 10.54
C LYS A 92 -10.11 -9.59 10.07
N ASP A 93 -10.98 -8.69 10.51
CA ASP A 93 -12.37 -8.67 10.08
C ASP A 93 -12.48 -8.27 8.60
N PHE A 94 -11.70 -7.33 8.14
CA PHE A 94 -11.57 -6.98 6.72
C PHE A 94 -11.19 -8.21 5.87
N TYR A 95 -10.13 -8.89 6.25
CA TYR A 95 -9.68 -10.09 5.53
C TYR A 95 -10.73 -11.20 5.52
N LYS A 96 -11.42 -11.41 6.64
CA LYS A 96 -12.50 -12.40 6.73
C LYS A 96 -13.66 -12.09 5.79
N ILE A 97 -13.97 -10.80 5.60
CA ILE A 97 -15.09 -10.36 4.76
C ILE A 97 -14.68 -10.32 3.29
N TYR A 98 -13.53 -9.75 2.98
CA TYR A 98 -13.13 -9.38 1.63
C TYR A 98 -11.95 -10.18 1.06
N GLY A 99 -11.16 -10.86 1.88
CA GLY A 99 -9.93 -11.51 1.45
C GLY A 99 -10.11 -12.50 0.28
N ASN A 100 -11.20 -13.27 0.30
CA ASN A 100 -11.51 -14.20 -0.80
C ASN A 100 -12.17 -13.54 -2.03
N GLN A 101 -12.43 -12.23 -1.98
CA GLN A 101 -13.04 -11.47 -3.07
C GLN A 101 -12.02 -10.59 -3.78
N LEU A 102 -10.84 -10.43 -3.20
CA LEU A 102 -9.71 -9.71 -3.75
C LEU A 102 -8.74 -10.69 -4.42
N ASP A 103 -8.18 -10.28 -5.54
CA ASP A 103 -7.18 -11.06 -6.27
C ASP A 103 -5.78 -10.89 -5.68
N PHE A 104 -5.51 -9.76 -4.98
CA PHE A 104 -4.20 -9.45 -4.40
C PHE A 104 -4.32 -8.45 -3.24
N ILE A 105 -3.59 -8.68 -2.16
CA ILE A 105 -3.52 -7.79 -1.00
C ILE A 105 -2.06 -7.45 -0.72
N ILE A 106 -1.74 -6.16 -0.78
CA ILE A 106 -0.45 -5.63 -0.37
C ILE A 106 -0.57 -5.19 1.08
N GLY A 107 0.29 -5.68 1.96
CA GLY A 107 0.43 -5.19 3.32
C GLY A 107 1.56 -4.18 3.40
N SER A 108 1.28 -2.94 3.73
CA SER A 108 2.24 -1.84 3.63
C SER A 108 2.58 -1.20 4.97
N SER A 109 3.82 -0.76 5.11
CA SER A 109 4.27 0.05 6.25
C SER A 109 4.35 1.51 5.86
N HIS A 110 3.29 2.27 6.18
CA HIS A 110 3.24 3.72 5.95
C HIS A 110 3.64 4.52 7.20
N PHE A 111 3.64 3.90 8.39
CA PHE A 111 3.73 4.62 9.66
C PHE A 111 4.78 4.06 10.62
N LEU A 112 5.36 4.96 11.40
CA LEU A 112 6.14 4.64 12.58
C LEU A 112 5.37 5.10 13.84
N GLY A 113 4.71 4.17 14.53
CA GLY A 113 3.77 4.51 15.60
C GLY A 113 2.56 5.26 15.06
N ASN A 114 2.35 6.50 15.52
CA ASN A 114 1.30 7.40 15.07
C ASN A 114 1.82 8.52 14.14
N CYS A 115 2.98 8.33 13.54
CA CYS A 115 3.67 9.35 12.76
C CYS A 115 3.93 8.83 11.35
N ASP A 116 3.65 9.65 10.34
CA ASP A 116 4.14 9.42 8.99
C ASP A 116 5.62 9.83 8.92
N PRO A 117 6.53 8.98 8.43
CA PRO A 117 7.92 9.36 8.20
C PRO A 117 8.13 10.58 7.29
N TYR A 118 7.13 10.92 6.47
CA TYR A 118 7.11 12.18 5.71
C TYR A 118 7.14 13.41 6.63
N ASP A 119 6.57 13.32 7.81
CA ASP A 119 6.49 14.42 8.77
C ASP A 119 7.81 14.59 9.52
N ALA A 120 8.32 15.83 9.54
CA ALA A 120 9.54 16.17 10.28
C ALA A 120 9.44 15.81 11.78
N ALA A 121 8.24 15.88 12.36
CA ALA A 121 7.97 15.49 13.74
C ALA A 121 8.33 14.02 14.04
N CYS A 122 8.34 13.15 13.04
CA CYS A 122 8.75 11.76 13.21
C CYS A 122 10.24 11.61 13.56
N TRP A 123 11.04 12.61 13.22
CA TRP A 123 12.48 12.65 13.38
C TRP A 123 12.96 13.53 14.54
N GLU A 124 12.12 14.43 15.03
CA GLU A 124 12.49 15.39 16.07
C GLU A 124 12.90 14.73 17.38
N GLY A 125 14.05 15.17 17.94
CA GLY A 125 14.58 14.69 19.21
C GLY A 125 15.09 13.24 19.22
N ARG A 126 15.20 12.60 18.05
CA ARG A 126 15.67 11.23 17.88
C ARG A 126 16.88 11.18 16.97
N SER A 127 17.77 10.22 17.21
CA SER A 127 18.81 9.95 16.23
C SER A 127 18.19 9.24 15.00
N GLU A 128 18.78 9.46 13.84
CA GLU A 128 18.37 8.79 12.60
C GLU A 128 18.42 7.28 12.74
N GLN A 129 19.45 6.76 13.40
CA GLN A 129 19.61 5.33 13.65
C GLN A 129 18.49 4.76 14.51
N ASP A 130 18.03 5.50 15.54
CA ASP A 130 16.93 5.05 16.39
C ASP A 130 15.61 5.02 15.63
N VAL A 131 15.36 6.02 14.75
CA VAL A 131 14.16 6.07 13.92
C VAL A 131 14.13 4.91 12.93
N LEU A 132 15.24 4.65 12.24
CA LEU A 132 15.38 3.52 11.32
C LEU A 132 15.19 2.18 12.03
N SER A 133 15.89 1.97 13.14
CA SER A 133 15.77 0.74 13.91
C SER A 133 14.35 0.50 14.37
N ALA A 134 13.68 1.54 14.91
CA ALA A 134 12.30 1.45 15.34
C ALA A 134 11.33 1.13 14.18
N TYR A 135 11.58 1.68 12.99
CA TYR A 135 10.74 1.38 11.82
C TYR A 135 10.88 -0.07 11.38
N PHE A 136 12.11 -0.59 11.26
CA PHE A 136 12.32 -1.98 10.86
C PHE A 136 11.83 -2.98 11.91
N GLU A 137 12.00 -2.68 13.20
CA GLU A 137 11.42 -3.49 14.27
C GLU A 137 9.89 -3.50 14.22
N ALA A 138 9.27 -2.34 13.98
CA ALA A 138 7.82 -2.25 13.81
C ALA A 138 7.34 -3.02 12.58
N SER A 139 8.07 -2.93 11.45
CA SER A 139 7.78 -3.68 10.23
C SER A 139 7.86 -5.18 10.45
N LEU A 140 8.91 -5.67 11.12
CA LEU A 140 9.03 -7.07 11.49
C LEU A 140 7.86 -7.56 12.37
N LYS A 141 7.47 -6.76 13.36
CA LYS A 141 6.32 -7.08 14.23
C LYS A 141 5.01 -7.13 13.43
N ARG A 142 4.78 -6.21 12.48
CA ARG A 142 3.61 -6.23 11.60
C ARG A 142 3.55 -7.50 10.76
N VAL A 143 4.64 -7.81 10.06
CA VAL A 143 4.71 -9.04 9.24
C VAL A 143 4.46 -10.27 10.11
N SER A 144 5.15 -10.40 11.23
CA SER A 144 5.03 -11.60 12.09
C SER A 144 3.66 -11.77 12.72
N SER A 145 2.93 -10.65 12.99
CA SER A 145 1.65 -10.69 13.71
C SER A 145 0.42 -10.70 12.79
N LEU A 146 0.56 -10.18 11.57
CA LEU A 146 -0.56 -9.96 10.65
C LEU A 146 -0.54 -10.90 9.43
N TYR A 147 0.55 -11.62 9.19
CA TYR A 147 0.52 -12.70 8.20
C TYR A 147 -0.47 -13.79 8.67
N PRO A 148 -1.30 -14.37 7.80
CA PRO A 148 -1.35 -14.26 6.34
C PRO A 148 -2.47 -13.31 5.81
N LEU A 149 -2.68 -12.14 6.40
CA LEU A 149 -3.72 -11.21 5.98
C LEU A 149 -3.37 -10.45 4.66
N PHE A 150 -2.22 -10.71 4.08
CA PHE A 150 -1.72 -10.09 2.85
C PHE A 150 -0.84 -11.08 2.06
N ASP A 151 -0.71 -10.84 0.77
CA ASP A 151 0.06 -11.69 -0.17
C ASP A 151 1.50 -11.19 -0.33
N SER A 152 1.69 -9.86 -0.32
CA SER A 152 2.99 -9.22 -0.45
C SER A 152 3.16 -8.12 0.58
N TYR A 153 4.39 -7.90 1.06
CA TYR A 153 4.72 -6.80 1.95
C TYR A 153 5.44 -5.70 1.18
N ALA A 154 4.94 -4.47 1.29
CA ALA A 154 5.49 -3.31 0.59
C ALA A 154 6.02 -2.24 1.55
N HIS A 155 6.77 -1.30 0.95
CA HIS A 155 7.32 -0.13 1.63
C HIS A 155 8.28 -0.45 2.78
N LEU A 156 9.05 -1.53 2.63
CA LEU A 156 10.09 -1.88 3.60
C LEU A 156 11.10 -0.75 3.81
N ASP A 157 11.37 0.02 2.77
CA ASP A 157 12.32 1.12 2.74
C ASP A 157 11.67 2.52 2.77
N TYR A 158 10.36 2.62 3.02
CA TYR A 158 9.63 3.88 3.03
C TYR A 158 10.27 4.94 3.93
N ILE A 159 10.73 4.54 5.11
CA ILE A 159 11.43 5.40 6.07
C ILE A 159 12.67 6.06 5.46
N VAL A 160 13.38 5.38 4.56
CA VAL A 160 14.62 5.88 3.95
C VAL A 160 14.35 6.98 2.93
N ARG A 161 13.18 6.95 2.30
CA ARG A 161 12.74 7.99 1.33
C ARG A 161 12.74 9.37 1.96
N TYR A 162 12.38 9.46 3.24
CA TYR A 162 12.21 10.70 3.99
C TYR A 162 13.33 10.95 5.00
N ALA A 163 14.29 10.03 5.10
CA ALA A 163 15.43 10.21 5.98
C ALA A 163 16.22 11.48 5.63
N PRO A 164 16.74 12.22 6.62
CA PRO A 164 17.66 13.32 6.40
C PRO A 164 18.80 12.93 5.46
N LYS A 165 19.30 13.86 4.66
CA LYS A 165 20.16 13.62 3.47
C LYS A 165 21.40 12.74 3.70
N ASN A 166 21.83 12.58 4.94
CA ASN A 166 23.06 11.85 5.28
C ASN A 166 22.89 10.31 5.25
N LEU A 167 21.65 9.80 5.24
CA LEU A 167 21.38 8.36 5.32
C LEU A 167 21.14 7.66 3.97
N ARG A 168 20.99 8.40 2.89
CA ARG A 168 20.80 7.79 1.54
C ARG A 168 21.95 6.87 1.13
N ASN A 169 23.10 6.95 1.80
CA ASN A 169 24.27 6.09 1.55
C ASN A 169 24.27 4.77 2.34
N ILE A 170 23.38 4.58 3.32
CA ILE A 170 23.34 3.35 4.13
C ILE A 170 22.71 2.18 3.37
N PHE A 171 21.83 2.45 2.41
CA PHE A 171 21.24 1.40 1.57
C PHE A 171 22.26 0.66 0.69
N LEU A 172 23.32 1.30 0.29
CA LEU A 172 24.45 0.63 -0.41
C LEU A 172 25.16 -0.41 0.46
N LEU A 173 25.04 -0.33 1.79
CA LEU A 173 25.61 -1.29 2.73
C LEU A 173 24.69 -2.49 3.02
N LEU A 174 23.37 -2.34 2.92
CA LEU A 174 22.40 -3.42 3.17
C LEU A 174 22.19 -4.34 1.95
N THR A 175 22.60 -3.91 0.76
CA THR A 175 22.57 -4.74 -0.47
C THR A 175 23.81 -5.61 -0.63
N LEU A 176 24.76 -5.59 0.33
CA LEU A 176 26.00 -6.37 0.29
C LEU A 176 25.99 -7.57 1.26
N PHE A 177 24.85 -7.89 1.85
CA PHE A 177 24.61 -9.12 2.62
C PHE A 177 23.35 -9.80 2.07
#